data_e7a561cc8e39fd447aa661a364629cdc
#
_entry.id   e7a561cc8e39fd447aa661a364629cdc
#
_cell.length_a   1.000
_cell.length_b   1.000
_cell.length_c   1.000
_cell.angle_alpha   90.00
_cell.angle_beta   90.00
_cell.angle_gamma   90.00
#
_symmetry.space_group_name_H-M   'P 1'
#
loop_
_entity.id
_entity.type
_entity.pdbx_description
1 polymer ?
#
loop_
_entity_poly.entity_id
_entity_poly.type
_entity_poly.pdbx_seq_one_letter_code
_entity_poly.pdbx_strand_id
1 'polypeptide(L)'
;RYLKANKGIDLDENSIIDTQIKRFHEYKRQQMNALYVIHKYLEIKKGNLPKRKITIIFGGKAAPAYVIAQDIIHLILSLSELINNDPEVSKYLNVHLVENYNVTVAEHLIPATDISEQISLASKEASGTGNMKFMLNGALTLGTMDGANVEIAELVGPENIFTFGKDSDTIIDLYEKGGYVSRDYYEKDANIKAAVDFIVSED
;
A
#
# COMPACT_ATOMS: atom_id res chain seq x y z
N ARG A 1 -18.30 -11.23 2.43
CA ARG A 1 -19.59 -11.12 3.17
C ARG A 1 -19.51 -10.18 4.37
N TYR A 2 -18.53 -10.34 5.28
CA TYR A 2 -18.40 -9.49 6.47
C TYR A 2 -18.25 -8.00 6.13
N LEU A 3 -17.34 -7.64 5.24
CA LEU A 3 -17.10 -6.24 4.83
C LEU A 3 -18.34 -5.63 4.17
N LYS A 4 -19.06 -6.39 3.33
CA LYS A 4 -20.31 -5.93 2.72
C LYS A 4 -21.38 -5.65 3.79
N ALA A 5 -21.59 -6.57 4.72
CA ALA A 5 -22.62 -6.44 5.73
C ALA A 5 -22.33 -5.37 6.79
N ASN A 6 -21.06 -5.15 7.15
CA ASN A 6 -20.67 -4.31 8.29
C ASN A 6 -19.97 -3.01 7.91
N LYS A 7 -19.47 -2.90 6.66
CA LYS A 7 -18.70 -1.75 6.17
C LYS A 7 -19.22 -1.21 4.83
N GLY A 8 -20.20 -1.82 4.23
CA GLY A 8 -20.72 -1.42 2.91
C GLY A 8 -19.75 -1.67 1.76
N ILE A 9 -18.66 -2.38 2.00
CA ILE A 9 -17.62 -2.66 1.00
C ILE A 9 -17.92 -4.02 0.35
N ASP A 10 -18.31 -3.99 -0.91
CA ASP A 10 -18.55 -5.19 -1.72
C ASP A 10 -17.30 -5.54 -2.52
N LEU A 11 -16.62 -6.59 -2.11
CA LEU A 11 -15.40 -7.06 -2.77
C LEU A 11 -15.73 -8.08 -3.86
N ASP A 12 -15.08 -7.95 -5.01
CA ASP A 12 -15.07 -8.96 -6.05
C ASP A 12 -14.12 -10.10 -5.62
N GLU A 13 -14.67 -11.29 -5.40
CA GLU A 13 -13.92 -12.49 -4.98
C GLU A 13 -12.88 -12.94 -6.02
N ASN A 14 -13.00 -12.48 -7.27
CA ASN A 14 -12.06 -12.80 -8.35
C ASN A 14 -10.96 -11.74 -8.52
N SER A 15 -11.03 -10.64 -7.79
CA SER A 15 -9.96 -9.63 -7.80
C SER A 15 -8.74 -10.10 -7.04
N ILE A 16 -7.58 -9.51 -7.36
CA ILE A 16 -6.40 -9.59 -6.50
C ILE A 16 -6.64 -8.63 -5.33
N ILE A 17 -6.70 -9.16 -4.13
CA ILE A 17 -6.91 -8.37 -2.91
C ILE A 17 -5.54 -8.01 -2.32
N ASP A 18 -5.18 -6.75 -2.49
CA ASP A 18 -3.95 -6.14 -2.00
C ASP A 18 -4.25 -5.31 -0.75
N THR A 19 -3.55 -5.55 0.34
CA THR A 19 -3.95 -5.02 1.64
C THR A 19 -2.80 -4.40 2.40
N GLN A 20 -3.00 -3.14 2.82
CA GLN A 20 -2.11 -2.42 3.74
C GLN A 20 -2.88 -1.98 4.98
N ILE A 21 -2.88 -2.82 6.02
CA ILE A 21 -3.58 -2.56 7.28
C ILE A 21 -2.61 -2.42 8.44
N LYS A 22 -2.37 -1.19 8.83
CA LYS A 22 -1.45 -0.79 9.90
C LYS A 22 -1.71 0.66 10.30
N ARG A 23 -1.19 1.11 11.45
CA ARG A 23 -1.26 2.52 11.83
C ARG A 23 -0.72 3.40 10.70
N PHE A 24 -1.38 4.51 10.45
CA PHE A 24 -0.89 5.50 9.49
C PHE A 24 0.33 6.22 10.05
N HIS A 25 1.43 6.15 9.30
CA HIS A 25 2.69 6.79 9.64
C HIS A 25 3.55 6.97 8.40
N GLU A 26 4.32 8.06 8.32
CA GLU A 26 5.20 8.34 7.16
C GLU A 26 6.14 7.17 6.87
N TYR A 27 6.80 6.57 7.88
CA TYR A 27 7.74 5.48 7.66
C TYR A 27 7.09 4.17 7.18
N LYS A 28 5.78 3.98 7.41
CA LYS A 28 5.03 2.82 6.90
C LYS A 28 4.64 2.97 5.43
N ARG A 29 4.79 4.16 4.90
CA ARG A 29 4.72 4.53 3.48
C ARG A 29 3.38 4.24 2.79
N GLN A 30 2.26 4.40 3.50
CA GLN A 30 0.93 4.38 2.86
C GLN A 30 0.83 5.42 1.74
N GLN A 31 1.50 6.56 1.88
CA GLN A 31 1.58 7.56 0.82
C GLN A 31 2.26 7.01 -0.44
N MET A 32 3.32 6.21 -0.32
CA MET A 32 3.95 5.56 -1.47
C MET A 32 3.00 4.58 -2.17
N ASN A 33 2.21 3.83 -1.39
CA ASN A 33 1.18 2.96 -1.96
C ASN A 33 0.06 3.79 -2.63
N ALA A 34 -0.32 4.94 -2.07
CA ALA A 34 -1.26 5.87 -2.74
C ALA A 34 -0.71 6.40 -4.08
N LEU A 35 0.59 6.71 -4.17
CA LEU A 35 1.24 7.04 -5.45
C LEU A 35 1.20 5.89 -6.45
N TYR A 36 1.37 4.65 -5.99
CA TYR A 36 1.20 3.47 -6.84
C TYR A 36 -0.26 3.33 -7.33
N VAL A 37 -1.23 3.59 -6.47
CA VAL A 37 -2.66 3.64 -6.87
C VAL A 37 -2.89 4.65 -7.98
N ILE A 38 -2.34 5.87 -7.85
CA ILE A 38 -2.44 6.91 -8.89
C ILE A 38 -1.78 6.44 -10.19
N HIS A 39 -0.58 5.87 -10.10
CA HIS A 39 0.09 5.30 -11.27
C HIS A 39 -0.79 4.26 -11.97
N LYS A 40 -1.40 3.33 -11.24
CA LYS A 40 -2.32 2.32 -11.81
C LYS A 40 -3.57 2.95 -12.44
N TYR A 41 -4.15 3.96 -11.81
CA TYR A 41 -5.25 4.73 -12.38
C TYR A 41 -4.86 5.34 -13.72
N LEU A 42 -3.73 6.05 -13.77
CA LEU A 42 -3.23 6.67 -15.00
C LEU A 42 -2.89 5.66 -16.09
N GLU A 43 -2.33 4.50 -15.75
CA GLU A 43 -2.05 3.43 -16.70
C GLU A 43 -3.35 2.85 -17.31
N ILE A 44 -4.37 2.63 -16.50
CA ILE A 44 -5.68 2.16 -16.98
C ILE A 44 -6.31 3.20 -17.92
N LYS A 45 -6.24 4.50 -17.57
CA LYS A 45 -6.73 5.59 -18.45
C LYS A 45 -5.99 5.67 -19.78
N LYS A 46 -4.73 5.24 -19.84
CA LYS A 46 -3.95 5.09 -21.10
C LYS A 46 -4.25 3.81 -21.86
N GLY A 47 -5.09 2.91 -21.33
CA GLY A 47 -5.43 1.62 -21.94
C GLY A 47 -4.52 0.45 -21.53
N ASN A 48 -3.60 0.66 -20.59
CA ASN A 48 -2.75 -0.42 -20.05
C ASN A 48 -3.51 -1.18 -18.96
N LEU A 49 -4.38 -2.11 -19.40
CA LEU A 49 -5.32 -2.80 -18.53
C LEU A 49 -4.66 -3.97 -17.78
N PRO A 50 -4.90 -4.15 -16.47
CA PRO A 50 -4.44 -5.33 -15.76
C PRO A 50 -5.22 -6.57 -16.22
N LYS A 51 -4.57 -7.74 -16.19
CA LYS A 51 -5.18 -9.03 -16.56
C LYS A 51 -6.29 -9.48 -15.61
N ARG A 52 -6.22 -9.08 -14.36
CA ARG A 52 -7.20 -9.31 -13.30
C ARG A 52 -7.49 -8.00 -12.60
N LYS A 53 -8.72 -7.85 -12.15
CA LYS A 53 -9.11 -6.71 -11.31
C LYS A 53 -8.24 -6.69 -10.04
N ILE A 54 -7.84 -5.49 -9.63
CA ILE A 54 -7.07 -5.25 -8.41
C ILE A 54 -7.97 -4.50 -7.43
N THR A 55 -8.04 -4.97 -6.21
CA THR A 55 -8.74 -4.28 -5.12
C THR A 55 -7.74 -3.96 -4.02
N ILE A 56 -7.45 -2.68 -3.84
CA ILE A 56 -6.50 -2.20 -2.85
C ILE A 56 -7.26 -1.78 -1.59
N ILE A 57 -6.87 -2.34 -0.46
CA ILE A 57 -7.54 -2.11 0.82
C ILE A 57 -6.57 -1.50 1.81
N PHE A 58 -6.87 -0.28 2.24
CA PHE A 58 -6.22 0.38 3.34
C PHE A 58 -7.04 0.23 4.62
N GLY A 59 -6.36 0.19 5.76
CA GLY A 59 -7.01 0.22 7.06
C GLY A 59 -6.02 0.56 8.16
N GLY A 60 -6.49 1.30 9.15
CA GLY A 60 -5.64 1.71 10.26
C GLY A 60 -6.19 2.93 10.95
N LYS A 61 -5.45 3.40 11.95
CA LYS A 61 -5.75 4.61 12.71
C LYS A 61 -4.56 5.55 12.68
N ALA A 62 -4.82 6.85 12.62
CA ALA A 62 -3.83 7.91 12.82
C ALA A 62 -3.90 8.43 14.26
N ALA A 63 -2.77 8.85 14.83
CA ALA A 63 -2.81 9.61 16.07
C ALA A 63 -3.52 10.97 15.83
N PRO A 64 -4.37 11.45 16.75
CA PRO A 64 -5.16 12.67 16.52
C PRO A 64 -4.33 13.92 16.24
N ALA A 65 -3.11 14.01 16.78
CA ALA A 65 -2.21 15.14 16.57
C ALA A 65 -1.28 14.98 15.34
N TYR A 66 -1.35 13.85 14.64
CA TYR A 66 -0.47 13.57 13.51
C TYR A 66 -1.10 14.00 12.19
N VAL A 67 -0.99 15.28 11.86
CA VAL A 67 -1.65 15.92 10.71
C VAL A 67 -1.32 15.21 9.39
N ILE A 68 -0.04 14.96 9.10
CA ILE A 68 0.38 14.29 7.86
C ILE A 68 -0.29 12.91 7.69
N ALA A 69 -0.47 12.16 8.78
CA ALA A 69 -1.17 10.88 8.70
C ALA A 69 -2.66 11.05 8.37
N GLN A 70 -3.28 12.15 8.81
CA GLN A 70 -4.65 12.50 8.45
C GLN A 70 -4.74 12.92 6.99
N ASP A 71 -3.77 13.68 6.48
CA ASP A 71 -3.68 14.08 5.07
C ASP A 71 -3.53 12.85 4.15
N ILE A 72 -2.73 11.85 4.58
CA ILE A 72 -2.60 10.59 3.85
C ILE A 72 -3.94 9.84 3.82
N ILE A 73 -4.69 9.80 4.92
CA ILE A 73 -6.03 9.22 4.96
C ILE A 73 -6.96 9.97 4.01
N HIS A 74 -6.93 11.29 4.01
CA HIS A 74 -7.75 12.11 3.12
C HIS A 74 -7.43 11.84 1.64
N LEU A 75 -6.14 11.78 1.28
CA LEU A 75 -5.71 11.40 -0.07
C LEU A 75 -6.28 10.05 -0.49
N ILE A 76 -6.19 9.03 0.37
CA ILE A 76 -6.71 7.69 0.08
C ILE A 76 -8.23 7.70 -0.10
N LEU A 77 -8.96 8.46 0.72
CA LEU A 77 -10.41 8.60 0.59
C LEU A 77 -10.79 9.28 -0.73
N SER A 78 -10.09 10.35 -1.10
CA SER A 78 -10.31 11.04 -2.38
C SER A 78 -10.03 10.13 -3.58
N LEU A 79 -8.94 9.34 -3.52
CA LEU A 79 -8.64 8.34 -4.54
C LEU A 79 -9.70 7.22 -4.60
N SER A 80 -10.20 6.80 -3.43
CA SER A 80 -11.28 5.81 -3.36
C SER A 80 -12.56 6.32 -4.04
N GLU A 81 -12.94 7.56 -3.77
CA GLU A 81 -14.10 8.18 -4.40
C GLU A 81 -13.92 8.34 -5.91
N LEU A 82 -12.79 8.89 -6.35
CA LEU A 82 -12.47 9.08 -7.77
C LEU A 82 -12.50 7.76 -8.53
N ILE A 83 -11.75 6.76 -8.07
CA ILE A 83 -11.51 5.51 -8.79
C ILE A 83 -12.78 4.65 -8.82
N ASN A 84 -13.47 4.52 -7.71
CA ASN A 84 -14.66 3.66 -7.62
C ASN A 84 -15.86 4.22 -8.41
N ASN A 85 -15.89 5.54 -8.64
CA ASN A 85 -16.93 6.20 -9.43
C ASN A 85 -16.54 6.39 -10.92
N ASP A 86 -15.30 6.11 -11.32
CA ASP A 86 -14.89 6.15 -12.73
C ASP A 86 -15.28 4.83 -13.43
N PRO A 87 -16.28 4.83 -14.36
CA PRO A 87 -16.78 3.61 -15.00
C PRO A 87 -15.75 2.96 -15.95
N GLU A 88 -14.71 3.67 -16.36
CA GLU A 88 -13.63 3.11 -17.17
C GLU A 88 -12.63 2.36 -16.30
N VAL A 89 -12.36 2.85 -15.08
CA VAL A 89 -11.32 2.33 -14.20
C VAL A 89 -11.85 1.32 -13.18
N SER A 90 -13.03 1.53 -12.63
CA SER A 90 -13.59 0.69 -11.56
C SER A 90 -13.82 -0.78 -11.94
N LYS A 91 -13.82 -1.09 -13.23
CA LYS A 91 -13.83 -2.47 -13.76
C LYS A 91 -12.53 -3.21 -13.47
N TYR A 92 -11.42 -2.48 -13.31
CA TYR A 92 -10.06 -3.01 -13.22
C TYR A 92 -9.35 -2.70 -11.91
N LEU A 93 -9.74 -1.60 -11.27
CA LEU A 93 -9.15 -1.14 -10.01
C LEU A 93 -10.24 -0.63 -9.07
N ASN A 94 -10.23 -1.09 -7.83
CA ASN A 94 -10.99 -0.47 -6.75
C ASN A 94 -10.07 -0.16 -5.57
N VAL A 95 -10.42 0.87 -4.82
CA VAL A 95 -9.67 1.30 -3.64
C VAL A 95 -10.65 1.50 -2.49
N HIS A 96 -10.32 0.97 -1.32
CA HIS A 96 -11.14 1.12 -0.13
C HIS A 96 -10.29 1.46 1.08
N LEU A 97 -10.79 2.36 1.91
CA LEU A 97 -10.32 2.56 3.27
C LEU A 97 -11.33 1.97 4.24
N VAL A 98 -10.94 0.95 5.00
CA VAL A 98 -11.83 0.32 5.98
C VAL A 98 -11.92 1.18 7.23
N GLU A 99 -13.10 1.76 7.44
CA GLU A 99 -13.40 2.57 8.60
C GLU A 99 -13.29 1.77 9.91
N ASN A 100 -12.77 2.41 10.95
CA ASN A 100 -12.65 1.85 12.30
C ASN A 100 -11.99 0.45 12.30
N TYR A 101 -10.84 0.33 11.62
CA TYR A 101 -10.05 -0.90 11.61
C TYR A 101 -9.74 -1.36 13.05
N ASN A 102 -10.02 -2.62 13.33
CA ASN A 102 -9.85 -3.26 14.64
C ASN A 102 -9.60 -4.77 14.48
N VAL A 103 -9.46 -5.49 15.60
CA VAL A 103 -9.16 -6.92 15.61
C VAL A 103 -10.22 -7.74 14.86
N THR A 104 -11.50 -7.43 15.04
CA THR A 104 -12.58 -8.15 14.36
C THR A 104 -12.51 -7.98 12.84
N VAL A 105 -12.19 -6.79 12.34
CA VAL A 105 -11.94 -6.56 10.91
C VAL A 105 -10.72 -7.35 10.44
N ALA A 106 -9.65 -7.38 11.24
CA ALA A 106 -8.42 -8.12 10.92
C ALA A 106 -8.68 -9.62 10.73
N GLU A 107 -9.45 -10.24 11.61
CA GLU A 107 -9.82 -11.66 11.54
C GLU A 107 -10.52 -12.06 10.24
N HIS A 108 -11.21 -11.12 9.60
CA HIS A 108 -11.90 -11.36 8.34
C HIS A 108 -11.07 -10.93 7.12
N LEU A 109 -10.27 -9.88 7.26
CA LEU A 109 -9.53 -9.31 6.14
C LEU A 109 -8.21 -10.03 5.87
N ILE A 110 -7.49 -10.42 6.92
CA ILE A 110 -6.20 -11.12 6.76
C ILE A 110 -6.35 -12.41 5.95
N PRO A 111 -7.31 -13.32 6.25
CA PRO A 111 -7.49 -14.53 5.46
C PRO A 111 -8.01 -14.32 4.04
N ALA A 112 -8.56 -13.14 3.75
CA ALA A 112 -9.08 -12.79 2.42
C ALA A 112 -8.03 -12.12 1.52
N THR A 113 -6.84 -11.84 2.02
CA THR A 113 -5.80 -11.08 1.33
C THR A 113 -4.92 -11.98 0.47
N ASP A 114 -4.66 -11.55 -0.77
CA ASP A 114 -3.67 -12.18 -1.67
C ASP A 114 -2.28 -11.55 -1.50
N ILE A 115 -2.20 -10.22 -1.42
CA ILE A 115 -0.94 -9.46 -1.29
C ILE A 115 -0.95 -8.66 0.01
N SER A 116 0.08 -8.86 0.80
CA SER A 116 0.33 -8.14 2.06
C SER A 116 1.39 -7.08 1.85
N GLU A 117 1.00 -5.82 1.98
CA GLU A 117 1.88 -4.65 1.84
C GLU A 117 2.68 -4.41 3.12
N GLN A 118 3.98 -4.71 3.09
CA GLN A 118 4.93 -4.59 4.20
C GLN A 118 6.12 -3.72 3.79
N ILE A 119 5.80 -2.50 3.37
CA ILE A 119 6.68 -1.59 2.63
C ILE A 119 7.27 -0.46 3.50
N SER A 120 7.49 -0.67 4.78
CA SER A 120 8.15 0.31 5.65
C SER A 120 9.50 0.75 5.10
N LEU A 121 9.91 1.96 5.42
CA LEU A 121 11.27 2.39 5.09
C LEU A 121 12.25 1.55 5.90
N ALA A 122 13.17 0.88 5.21
CA ALA A 122 14.15 0.00 5.85
C ALA A 122 14.87 0.72 7.01
N SER A 123 15.16 0.01 8.07
CA SER A 123 15.66 0.48 9.37
C SER A 123 14.63 1.10 10.33
N LYS A 124 13.37 1.25 9.95
CA LYS A 124 12.36 1.93 10.77
C LYS A 124 11.36 0.99 11.46
N GLU A 125 11.03 -0.15 10.86
CA GLU A 125 10.15 -1.14 11.49
C GLU A 125 10.97 -2.14 12.29
N ALA A 126 10.79 -2.18 13.60
CA ALA A 126 11.57 -3.07 14.47
C ALA A 126 11.27 -4.56 14.20
N SER A 127 10.02 -4.91 13.98
CA SER A 127 9.57 -6.27 13.68
C SER A 127 8.32 -6.25 12.79
N GLY A 128 7.22 -5.71 13.29
CA GLY A 128 5.89 -5.93 12.77
C GLY A 128 5.29 -7.24 13.28
N THR A 129 3.97 -7.35 13.25
CA THR A 129 3.25 -8.57 13.59
C THR A 129 2.26 -8.96 12.50
N GLY A 130 1.73 -7.97 11.77
CA GLY A 130 0.81 -8.18 10.66
C GLY A 130 1.42 -9.02 9.54
N ASN A 131 2.68 -8.77 9.18
CA ASN A 131 3.42 -9.52 8.18
C ASN A 131 3.40 -11.04 8.45
N MET A 132 3.65 -11.45 9.68
CA MET A 132 3.60 -12.86 10.07
C MET A 132 2.18 -13.43 9.97
N LYS A 133 1.16 -12.67 10.40
CA LYS A 133 -0.25 -13.10 10.34
C LYS A 133 -0.71 -13.30 8.90
N PHE A 134 -0.37 -12.39 8.01
CA PHE A 134 -0.67 -12.52 6.59
C PHE A 134 0.00 -13.73 5.97
N MET A 135 1.29 -13.93 6.23
CA MET A 135 2.04 -15.08 5.72
C MET A 135 1.44 -16.40 6.20
N LEU A 136 1.09 -16.52 7.49
CA LEU A 136 0.42 -17.71 8.05
C LEU A 136 -0.96 -17.98 7.43
N ASN A 137 -1.60 -16.97 6.85
CA ASN A 137 -2.88 -17.08 6.16
C ASN A 137 -2.74 -17.19 4.63
N GLY A 138 -1.52 -17.36 4.11
CA GLY A 138 -1.26 -17.64 2.71
C GLY A 138 -1.12 -16.41 1.80
N ALA A 139 -1.12 -15.18 2.35
CA ALA A 139 -0.88 -13.98 1.56
C ALA A 139 0.60 -13.87 1.19
N LEU A 140 0.88 -13.47 -0.06
CA LEU A 140 2.23 -13.14 -0.52
C LEU A 140 2.64 -11.78 0.05
N THR A 141 3.85 -11.70 0.59
CA THR A 141 4.39 -10.43 1.07
C THR A 141 5.03 -9.65 -0.08
N LEU A 142 4.60 -8.40 -0.27
CA LEU A 142 5.34 -7.38 -1.00
C LEU A 142 5.96 -6.43 0.03
N GLY A 143 7.27 -6.40 0.13
CA GLY A 143 7.89 -5.68 1.23
C GLY A 143 9.32 -5.25 1.00
N THR A 144 9.83 -4.53 1.99
CA THR A 144 11.23 -4.18 2.11
C THR A 144 11.93 -5.13 3.07
N MET A 145 13.24 -5.26 2.95
CA MET A 145 14.08 -6.03 3.88
C MET A 145 14.23 -5.25 5.18
N ASP A 146 13.17 -5.29 5.99
CA ASP A 146 13.02 -4.55 7.24
C ASP A 146 12.14 -5.33 8.23
N GLY A 147 12.42 -5.22 9.52
CA GLY A 147 11.67 -5.93 10.56
C GLY A 147 11.63 -7.45 10.32
N ALA A 148 10.50 -8.07 10.66
CA ALA A 148 10.33 -9.51 10.49
C ALA A 148 10.23 -9.97 9.02
N ASN A 149 10.19 -9.06 8.04
CA ASN A 149 10.27 -9.44 6.63
C ASN A 149 11.59 -10.15 6.30
N VAL A 150 12.67 -9.83 7.02
CA VAL A 150 13.98 -10.47 6.86
C VAL A 150 13.88 -11.96 7.18
N GLU A 151 13.35 -12.30 8.36
CA GLU A 151 13.16 -13.69 8.78
C GLU A 151 12.13 -14.42 7.91
N ILE A 152 11.08 -13.73 7.46
CA ILE A 152 10.11 -14.30 6.54
C ILE A 152 10.80 -14.67 5.22
N ALA A 153 11.61 -13.78 4.66
CA ALA A 153 12.34 -14.04 3.41
C ALA A 153 13.31 -15.23 3.54
N GLU A 154 14.00 -15.35 4.68
CA GLU A 154 14.90 -16.48 4.97
C GLU A 154 14.13 -17.81 5.08
N LEU A 155 12.95 -17.79 5.71
CA LEU A 155 12.15 -19.00 5.95
C LEU A 155 11.42 -19.49 4.71
N VAL A 156 10.86 -18.59 3.89
CA VAL A 156 10.04 -18.98 2.74
C VAL A 156 10.85 -19.12 1.45
N GLY A 157 12.05 -18.56 1.40
CA GLY A 157 12.88 -18.48 0.20
C GLY A 157 12.52 -17.27 -0.70
N PRO A 158 13.51 -16.75 -1.43
CA PRO A 158 13.35 -15.52 -2.23
C PRO A 158 12.33 -15.65 -3.37
N GLU A 159 12.01 -16.85 -3.79
CA GLU A 159 11.01 -17.13 -4.82
C GLU A 159 9.55 -17.02 -4.32
N ASN A 160 9.36 -16.95 -3.00
CA ASN A 160 8.04 -16.92 -2.36
C ASN A 160 7.71 -15.58 -1.68
N ILE A 161 8.53 -14.55 -1.92
CA ILE A 161 8.35 -13.20 -1.39
C ILE A 161 8.78 -12.17 -2.44
N PHE A 162 8.08 -11.05 -2.52
CA PHE A 162 8.47 -9.92 -3.36
C PHE A 162 9.16 -8.86 -2.51
N THR A 163 10.46 -8.66 -2.74
CA THR A 163 11.23 -7.64 -2.02
C THR A 163 11.75 -6.57 -2.96
N PHE A 164 11.85 -5.34 -2.46
CA PHE A 164 12.37 -4.21 -3.20
C PHE A 164 13.02 -3.17 -2.27
N GLY A 165 13.74 -2.24 -2.89
CA GLY A 165 14.39 -1.14 -2.19
C GLY A 165 15.79 -1.51 -1.68
N LYS A 166 16.36 -0.59 -0.90
CA LYS A 166 17.68 -0.75 -0.29
C LYS A 166 17.55 -1.41 1.08
N ASP A 167 18.61 -2.07 1.51
CA ASP A 167 18.71 -2.64 2.85
C ASP A 167 18.84 -1.56 3.95
N SER A 168 18.72 -1.98 5.19
CA SER A 168 18.75 -1.10 6.35
C SER A 168 20.06 -0.33 6.48
N ASP A 169 21.19 -0.96 6.23
CA ASP A 169 22.52 -0.33 6.36
C ASP A 169 22.69 0.78 5.32
N THR A 170 22.29 0.52 4.07
CA THR A 170 22.30 1.53 3.00
C THR A 170 21.39 2.71 3.34
N ILE A 171 20.21 2.46 3.92
CA ILE A 171 19.29 3.55 4.30
C ILE A 171 19.86 4.37 5.46
N ILE A 172 20.47 3.73 6.46
CA ILE A 172 21.14 4.41 7.58
C ILE A 172 22.26 5.30 7.04
N ASP A 173 23.10 4.77 6.17
CA ASP A 173 24.18 5.51 5.53
C ASP A 173 23.68 6.74 4.77
N LEU A 174 22.56 6.62 4.05
CA LEU A 174 21.95 7.76 3.35
C LEU A 174 21.44 8.84 4.32
N TYR A 175 20.95 8.46 5.50
CA TYR A 175 20.55 9.43 6.53
C TYR A 175 21.76 10.13 7.15
N GLU A 176 22.85 9.41 7.41
CA GLU A 176 24.05 9.95 8.06
C GLU A 176 24.92 10.75 7.12
N LYS A 177 25.12 10.25 5.90
CA LYS A 177 26.06 10.83 4.91
C LYS A 177 25.35 11.71 3.87
N GLY A 178 24.04 11.63 3.77
CA GLY A 178 23.28 12.28 2.71
C GLY A 178 23.36 11.55 1.36
N GLY A 179 23.02 12.24 0.28
CA GLY A 179 23.09 11.68 -1.08
C GLY A 179 21.76 11.23 -1.66
N TYR A 180 20.66 11.30 -0.88
CA TYR A 180 19.32 11.12 -1.40
C TYR A 180 18.67 12.47 -1.69
N VAL A 181 18.27 12.67 -2.95
CA VAL A 181 17.56 13.87 -3.40
C VAL A 181 16.27 13.42 -4.10
N SER A 182 15.12 13.58 -3.42
CA SER A 182 13.81 13.14 -3.95
C SER A 182 13.46 13.76 -5.29
N ARG A 183 13.87 15.03 -5.52
CA ARG A 183 13.64 15.76 -6.75
C ARG A 183 14.29 15.08 -7.96
N ASP A 184 15.46 14.45 -7.78
CA ASP A 184 16.12 13.72 -8.85
C ASP A 184 15.31 12.55 -9.37
N TYR A 185 14.62 11.83 -8.47
CA TYR A 185 13.72 10.73 -8.83
C TYR A 185 12.47 11.24 -9.54
N TYR A 186 11.89 12.33 -9.04
CA TYR A 186 10.76 13.00 -9.67
C TYR A 186 11.08 13.47 -11.09
N GLU A 187 12.23 14.06 -11.30
CA GLU A 187 12.63 14.61 -12.62
C GLU A 187 13.06 13.50 -13.62
N LYS A 188 13.60 12.39 -13.13
CA LYS A 188 14.15 11.31 -13.98
C LYS A 188 13.13 10.22 -14.34
N ASP A 189 12.10 10.04 -13.52
CA ASP A 189 11.09 8.98 -13.73
C ASP A 189 9.74 9.59 -14.10
N ALA A 190 9.32 9.36 -15.35
CA ALA A 190 8.08 9.91 -15.89
C ALA A 190 6.83 9.40 -15.15
N ASN A 191 6.86 8.19 -14.59
CA ASN A 191 5.72 7.63 -13.85
C ASN A 191 5.61 8.26 -12.46
N ILE A 192 6.74 8.42 -11.78
CA ILE A 192 6.79 9.16 -10.49
C ILE A 192 6.31 10.59 -10.71
N LYS A 193 6.85 11.26 -11.74
CA LYS A 193 6.46 12.63 -12.08
C LYS A 193 4.95 12.72 -12.31
N ALA A 194 4.38 11.87 -13.15
CA ALA A 194 2.96 11.88 -13.45
C ALA A 194 2.09 11.64 -12.20
N ALA A 195 2.48 10.73 -11.32
CA ALA A 195 1.73 10.44 -10.10
C ALA A 195 1.78 11.61 -9.09
N VAL A 196 2.93 12.31 -8.99
CA VAL A 196 3.08 13.48 -8.12
C VAL A 196 2.34 14.69 -8.71
N ASP A 197 2.48 14.96 -10.00
CA ASP A 197 1.80 16.04 -10.69
C ASP A 197 0.27 15.89 -10.58
N PHE A 198 -0.24 14.65 -10.61
CA PHE A 198 -1.66 14.38 -10.44
C PHE A 198 -2.23 14.85 -9.09
N ILE A 199 -1.43 14.79 -8.01
CA ILE A 199 -1.87 15.24 -6.68
C ILE A 199 -1.96 16.78 -6.61
N VAL A 200 -1.09 17.47 -7.33
CA VAL A 200 -0.95 18.92 -7.28
C VAL A 200 -1.60 19.64 -8.46
N SER A 201 -2.21 18.90 -9.40
CA SER A 201 -2.96 19.49 -10.50
C SER A 201 -4.24 20.19 -10.00
N GLU A 202 -4.61 21.29 -10.65
CA GLU A 202 -5.83 22.04 -10.35
C GLU A 202 -7.07 21.52 -11.13
N ASP A 203 -6.90 20.46 -11.95
CA ASP A 203 -7.91 19.87 -12.83
C ASP A 203 -8.60 18.65 -12.20
#